data_f7004c0d35c33868083bb1c82853a253
#
_entry.id   f7004c0d35c33868083bb1c82853a253
#
_cell.length_a   1.000
_cell.length_b   1.000
_cell.length_c   1.000
_cell.angle_alpha   90.00
_cell.angle_beta   90.00
_cell.angle_gamma   90.00
#
_symmetry.space_group_name_H-M   'P 1'
#
loop_
_entity.id
_entity.type
_entity.pdbx_description
1 polymer ?
#
loop_
_entity_poly.entity_id
_entity_poly.type
_entity_poly.pdbx_seq_one_letter_code
_entity_poly.pdbx_strand_id
1 'polypeptide(L)' 'MKITSIKPQVKRQGRYSIFVDGKYSFSLSDGALLDSKVVNGQDLTE' A
#
# COMPACT_ATOMS: atom_id res chain seq x y z
N MET A 1 10.14 8.95 -0.65
CA MET A 1 8.69 8.80 -0.86
C MET A 1 8.08 8.17 0.37
N LYS A 2 6.98 8.71 0.80
CA LYS A 2 6.37 8.27 2.03
C LYS A 2 4.96 7.76 1.78
N ILE A 3 4.66 6.60 2.32
CA ILE A 3 3.32 6.04 2.21
C ILE A 3 2.38 6.82 3.11
N THR A 4 1.36 7.42 2.51
CA THR A 4 0.41 8.23 3.25
C THR A 4 -0.86 7.47 3.63
N SER A 5 -1.22 6.47 2.84
CA SER A 5 -2.41 5.66 3.14
C SER A 5 -2.29 4.28 2.53
N ILE A 6 -2.91 3.32 3.19
CA ILE A 6 -3.08 1.97 2.68
C ILE A 6 -4.55 1.63 2.86
N LYS A 7 -5.25 1.39 1.77
CA LYS A 7 -6.69 1.14 1.82
C LYS A 7 -7.05 -0.14 1.11
N PRO A 8 -7.96 -0.93 1.68
CA PRO A 8 -8.44 -2.14 1.00
C PRO A 8 -9.25 -1.77 -0.23
N GLN A 9 -9.09 -2.56 -1.28
CA GLN A 9 -9.87 -2.36 -2.49
C GLN A 9 -11.26 -2.95 -2.34
N VAL A 10 -12.27 -2.13 -2.63
CA VAL A 10 -13.66 -2.54 -2.45
C VAL A 10 -14.05 -3.63 -3.43
N LYS A 11 -13.58 -3.53 -4.66
CA LYS A 11 -13.99 -4.44 -5.73
C LYS A 11 -13.14 -5.70 -5.82
N ARG A 12 -12.01 -5.73 -5.13
CA ARG A 12 -11.13 -6.90 -5.17
C ARG A 12 -10.71 -7.26 -3.76
N GLN A 13 -11.12 -8.42 -3.34
CA GLN A 13 -10.73 -8.90 -2.02
C GLN A 13 -9.27 -9.30 -2.01
N GLY A 14 -8.62 -9.09 -0.88
CA GLY A 14 -7.25 -9.47 -0.71
C GLY A 14 -6.25 -8.55 -1.39
N ARG A 15 -6.67 -7.36 -1.80
CA ARG A 15 -5.76 -6.38 -2.41
C ARG A 15 -5.90 -5.04 -1.73
N TYR A 16 -4.80 -4.31 -1.71
CA TYR A 16 -4.74 -3.01 -1.05
C TYR A 16 -4.16 -1.97 -1.98
N SER A 17 -4.71 -0.77 -1.92
CA SER A 17 -4.20 0.37 -2.68
C SER A 17 -3.22 1.14 -1.82
N ILE A 18 -2.04 1.38 -2.35
CA ILE A 18 -0.99 2.10 -1.65
C ILE A 18 -0.92 3.52 -2.18
N PHE A 19 -1.06 4.46 -1.27
CA PHE A 19 -0.99 5.88 -1.61
C PHE A 19 0.32 6.46 -1.11
N VAL A 20 1.00 7.18 -1.99
CA VAL A 20 2.26 7.83 -1.70
C VAL A 20 2.08 9.33 -1.93
N ASP A 21 2.41 10.13 -0.93
CA ASP A 21 2.25 11.59 -0.99
C ASP A 21 0.81 12.00 -1.34
N GLY A 22 -0.15 11.23 -0.83
CA GLY A 22 -1.56 11.51 -1.05
C GLY A 22 -2.10 11.07 -2.40
N LYS A 23 -1.29 10.39 -3.20
CA LYS A 23 -1.70 9.94 -4.53
C LYS A 23 -1.57 8.44 -4.65
N TYR A 24 -2.49 7.84 -5.39
CA TYR A 24 -2.41 6.41 -5.67
C TYR A 24 -1.10 6.11 -6.40
N SER A 25 -0.39 5.12 -5.92
CA SER A 25 0.89 4.73 -6.50
C SER A 25 0.83 3.32 -7.10
N PHE A 26 0.47 2.35 -6.27
CA PHE A 26 0.44 0.96 -6.72
C PHE A 26 -0.46 0.16 -5.79
N SER A 27 -0.71 -1.09 -6.15
CA SER A 27 -1.50 -1.97 -5.30
C SER A 27 -0.72 -3.23 -4.99
N LEU A 28 -1.04 -3.84 -3.87
CA LEU A 28 -0.42 -5.07 -3.43
C LEU A 28 -1.50 -6.06 -3.02
N SER A 29 -1.21 -7.34 -3.22
CA SER A 29 -2.07 -8.37 -2.68
C SER A 29 -1.85 -8.48 -1.17
N ASP A 30 -2.79 -9.14 -0.50
CA ASP A 30 -2.70 -9.32 0.95
C ASP A 30 -1.38 -9.99 1.34
N GLY A 31 -1.02 -11.08 0.65
CA GLY A 31 0.22 -11.76 0.93
C GLY A 31 1.45 -10.91 0.65
N ALA A 32 1.43 -10.16 -0.45
CA ALA A 32 2.55 -9.28 -0.78
C ALA A 32 2.69 -8.15 0.22
N LEU A 33 1.57 -7.64 0.72
CA LEU A 33 1.59 -6.59 1.72
C LEU A 33 2.25 -7.07 3.01
N LEU A 34 1.89 -8.25 3.45
CA LEU A 34 2.49 -8.83 4.66
C LEU A 34 3.96 -9.14 4.45
N ASP A 35 4.31 -9.65 3.29
CA ASP A 35 5.68 -10.04 2.99
C ASP A 35 6.60 -8.83 2.91
N SER A 36 6.14 -7.76 2.31
CA SER A 36 6.94 -6.55 2.15
C SER A 36 6.94 -5.68 3.41
N LYS A 37 6.06 -5.98 4.38
CA LYS A 37 5.97 -5.24 5.63
C LYS A 37 5.73 -3.75 5.43
N VAL A 38 4.98 -3.42 4.41
CA VAL A 38 4.63 -2.04 4.12
C VAL A 38 3.57 -1.57 5.10
N VAL A 39 3.79 -0.42 5.70
CA VAL A 39 2.84 0.13 6.67
C VAL A 39 2.59 1.60 6.39
N ASN A 40 1.45 2.07 6.87
CA ASN A 40 1.08 3.47 6.76
C ASN A 40 2.12 4.34 7.47
N GLY A 41 2.56 5.38 6.79
CA GLY A 41 3.56 6.28 7.33
C GLY A 41 5.01 5.85 7.08
N GLN A 42 5.21 4.73 6.43
CA GLN A 42 6.55 4.23 6.15
C GLN A 42 7.17 4.97 4.98
N ASP A 43 8.47 5.27 5.12
CA ASP A 43 9.23 5.79 4.01
C ASP A 43 9.62 4.66 3.06
N LEU A 44 9.39 4.90 1.78
CA LEU A 44 9.84 3.98 0.75
C LEU A 44 11.23 4.39 0.32
N THR A 45 12.20 3.56 0.64
CA THR A 45 13.57 3.74 0.16
C THR A 45 13.85 2.68 -0.89
N GLU A 46 14.52 3.09 -1.90
CA GLU A 46 14.92 2.16 -2.94
C GLU A 46 16.13 1.38 -2.58
#